data_7784b167a78d7c80fb829083eb6273ec
#
_entry.id   7784b167a78d7c80fb829083eb6273ec
#
_cell.length_a   1.000
_cell.length_b   1.000
_cell.length_c   1.000
_cell.angle_alpha   90.00
_cell.angle_beta   90.00
_cell.angle_gamma   90.00
#
_symmetry.space_group_name_H-M   'P 1'
#
loop_
_entity.id
_entity.type
_entity.pdbx_description
1 polymer ?
#
loop_
_entity_poly.entity_id
_entity_poly.type
_entity_poly.pdbx_seq_one_letter_code
_entity_poly.pdbx_strand_id
1 'polypeptide(L)'
;MDQCETNENTQLAITTKGFSAVCSVRLILAIYHILNNYTTVFIDRDGTIGGNGHYQSLNDFELFPYALSSIARLKAHGMSVFALSNQTHIEKGDMNYYDFFNSLIRVGFDDAFICPHSEQTNCNCRKPKKGLIEQAHRKYNFQNEQSIIIGDRFSSDIQLAQNCQMLGIHVATGKFEPQYFIDNQNQQKKNIITVQNLESAVNYVLSN
;
A
#
# COMPACT_ATOMS: atom_id res chain seq x y z
N MET A 1 -9.28 28.32 -74.45
CA MET A 1 -10.47 28.56 -73.63
C MET A 1 -11.18 27.23 -73.59
N ASP A 2 -11.32 26.48 -72.55
CA ASP A 2 -11.30 26.61 -71.13
C ASP A 2 -11.10 25.19 -70.52
N GLN A 3 -10.28 25.15 -69.64
CA GLN A 3 -10.30 24.82 -68.20
C GLN A 3 -10.48 23.34 -67.88
N CYS A 4 -9.38 22.86 -67.42
CA CYS A 4 -9.23 21.60 -66.68
C CYS A 4 -9.64 21.84 -65.24
N GLU A 5 -10.58 21.08 -64.70
CA GLU A 5 -10.82 21.03 -63.26
C GLU A 5 -10.48 19.61 -62.75
N THR A 6 -9.44 19.58 -61.97
CA THR A 6 -8.97 18.40 -61.25
C THR A 6 -9.82 18.14 -60.02
N ASN A 7 -10.24 16.93 -59.86
CA ASN A 7 -11.00 16.45 -58.69
C ASN A 7 -10.04 15.80 -57.68
N GLU A 8 -9.39 16.60 -56.84
CA GLU A 8 -8.64 16.16 -55.67
C GLU A 8 -9.56 16.11 -54.44
N ASN A 9 -10.32 15.04 -54.22
CA ASN A 9 -11.06 14.89 -52.95
C ASN A 9 -11.46 13.45 -52.56
N THR A 10 -10.68 12.42 -52.98
CA THR A 10 -11.08 11.05 -52.62
C THR A 10 -10.02 10.20 -51.88
N GLN A 11 -8.87 10.77 -51.56
CA GLN A 11 -7.78 9.98 -50.91
C GLN A 11 -7.47 10.34 -49.43
N LEU A 12 -8.14 11.32 -48.83
CA LEU A 12 -7.86 11.70 -47.42
C LEU A 12 -8.79 11.05 -46.37
N ALA A 13 -9.81 10.31 -46.79
CA ALA A 13 -10.82 9.78 -45.86
C ALA A 13 -10.52 8.41 -45.25
N ILE A 14 -9.49 7.69 -45.72
CA ILE A 14 -9.21 6.32 -45.28
C ILE A 14 -8.13 6.23 -44.19
N THR A 15 -7.29 7.25 -44.04
CA THR A 15 -6.18 7.27 -43.05
C THR A 15 -6.57 7.73 -41.65
N THR A 16 -7.64 8.49 -41.50
CA THR A 16 -8.05 9.04 -40.18
C THR A 16 -8.79 8.07 -39.29
N LYS A 17 -9.50 7.06 -39.82
CA LYS A 17 -10.23 6.09 -39.00
C LYS A 17 -9.32 5.04 -38.33
N GLY A 18 -8.20 4.67 -38.95
CA GLY A 18 -7.23 3.74 -38.37
C GLY A 18 -6.37 4.39 -37.27
N PHE A 19 -6.02 5.66 -37.42
CA PHE A 19 -5.19 6.38 -36.45
C PHE A 19 -5.97 6.71 -35.16
N SER A 20 -7.26 6.97 -35.24
CA SER A 20 -8.13 7.28 -34.12
C SER A 20 -8.30 6.08 -33.16
N ALA A 21 -8.50 4.88 -33.68
CA ALA A 21 -8.73 3.68 -32.84
C ALA A 21 -7.48 3.23 -32.10
N VAL A 22 -6.32 3.21 -32.77
CA VAL A 22 -5.04 2.82 -32.15
C VAL A 22 -4.56 3.86 -31.14
N CYS A 23 -4.76 5.14 -31.43
CA CYS A 23 -4.45 6.22 -30.50
C CYS A 23 -5.36 6.17 -29.26
N SER A 24 -6.65 5.89 -29.45
CA SER A 24 -7.62 5.74 -28.35
C SER A 24 -7.30 4.52 -27.46
N VAL A 25 -6.93 3.38 -28.04
CA VAL A 25 -6.56 2.18 -27.27
C VAL A 25 -5.26 2.40 -26.49
N ARG A 26 -4.25 3.04 -27.10
CA ARG A 26 -3.00 3.39 -26.40
C ARG A 26 -3.24 4.39 -25.27
N LEU A 27 -4.10 5.39 -25.50
CA LEU A 27 -4.47 6.36 -24.47
C LEU A 27 -5.27 5.70 -23.34
N ILE A 28 -6.21 4.81 -23.67
CA ILE A 28 -6.97 4.04 -22.67
C ILE A 28 -6.05 3.12 -21.88
N LEU A 29 -5.12 2.42 -22.52
CA LEU A 29 -4.12 1.59 -21.84
C LEU A 29 -3.17 2.42 -20.98
N ALA A 30 -2.73 3.58 -21.44
CA ALA A 30 -1.91 4.50 -20.66
C ALA A 30 -2.68 5.06 -19.46
N ILE A 31 -3.93 5.46 -19.64
CA ILE A 31 -4.81 5.91 -18.55
C ILE A 31 -5.09 4.74 -17.57
N TYR A 32 -5.35 3.53 -18.07
CA TYR A 32 -5.53 2.34 -17.26
C TYR A 32 -4.28 2.01 -16.43
N HIS A 33 -3.09 2.10 -17.02
CA HIS A 33 -1.82 1.96 -16.31
C HIS A 33 -1.60 3.07 -15.27
N ILE A 34 -1.93 4.33 -15.59
CA ILE A 34 -1.81 5.45 -14.65
C ILE A 34 -2.80 5.31 -13.50
N LEU A 35 -4.01 4.83 -13.77
CA LEU A 35 -5.06 4.65 -12.76
C LEU A 35 -4.85 3.43 -11.85
N ASN A 36 -4.10 2.44 -12.30
CA ASN A 36 -3.85 1.20 -11.54
C ASN A 36 -2.45 1.13 -10.91
N ASN A 37 -1.61 2.15 -11.09
CA ASN A 37 -0.30 2.18 -10.43
C ASN A 37 -0.45 2.62 -8.97
N TYR A 38 -0.09 1.72 -8.08
CA TYR A 38 0.05 2.06 -6.68
C TYR A 38 1.22 3.03 -6.48
N THR A 39 0.98 4.08 -5.71
CA THR A 39 1.96 5.14 -5.45
C THR A 39 2.41 5.20 -3.99
N THR A 40 1.62 4.62 -3.10
CA THR A 40 1.83 4.72 -1.65
C THR A 40 1.65 3.36 -0.97
N VAL A 41 2.58 2.99 -0.12
CA VAL A 41 2.54 1.75 0.63
C VAL A 41 2.71 2.04 2.12
N PHE A 42 1.74 1.59 2.91
CA PHE A 42 1.80 1.59 4.37
C PHE A 42 2.15 0.18 4.84
N ILE A 43 3.15 0.04 5.68
CA ILE A 43 3.64 -1.27 6.14
C ILE A 43 3.62 -1.30 7.66
N ASP A 44 2.99 -2.35 8.23
CA ASP A 44 3.09 -2.62 9.66
C ASP A 44 4.51 -3.10 10.05
N ARG A 45 4.83 -2.99 11.35
CA ARG A 45 6.15 -3.37 11.87
C ARG A 45 6.18 -4.80 12.37
N ASP A 46 5.42 -5.05 13.45
CA ASP A 46 5.57 -6.25 14.28
C ASP A 46 4.93 -7.48 13.62
N GLY A 47 5.74 -8.43 13.17
CA GLY A 47 5.29 -9.59 12.39
C GLY A 47 5.27 -9.36 10.88
N THR A 48 5.55 -8.12 10.41
CA THR A 48 5.53 -7.76 8.99
C THR A 48 6.92 -7.50 8.43
N ILE A 49 7.70 -6.59 9.06
CA ILE A 49 9.10 -6.34 8.68
C ILE A 49 10.10 -7.10 9.57
N GLY A 50 9.64 -7.65 10.68
CA GLY A 50 10.46 -8.37 11.65
C GLY A 50 9.64 -8.82 12.85
N GLY A 51 10.29 -9.50 13.78
CA GLY A 51 9.65 -10.02 14.98
C GLY A 51 8.61 -11.12 14.69
N ASN A 52 7.76 -11.40 15.67
CA ASN A 52 6.78 -12.50 15.62
C ASN A 52 5.31 -12.02 15.80
N GLY A 53 5.03 -10.75 15.56
CA GLY A 53 3.71 -10.15 15.77
C GLY A 53 3.36 -9.82 17.22
N HIS A 54 4.28 -10.04 18.16
CA HIS A 54 4.18 -9.64 19.56
C HIS A 54 5.16 -8.51 19.87
N TYR A 55 4.92 -7.83 21.00
CA TYR A 55 5.84 -6.79 21.45
C TYR A 55 7.25 -7.30 21.65
N GLN A 56 8.20 -6.57 21.10
CA GLN A 56 9.64 -6.72 21.37
C GLN A 56 10.21 -5.32 21.63
N SER A 57 11.17 -5.23 22.56
CA SER A 57 11.90 -3.98 22.77
C SER A 57 12.65 -3.58 21.50
N LEU A 58 13.11 -2.33 21.42
CA LEU A 58 13.90 -1.90 20.26
C LEU A 58 15.21 -2.67 20.10
N ASN A 59 15.79 -3.14 21.23
CA ASN A 59 17.05 -3.87 21.21
C ASN A 59 16.88 -5.34 20.81
N ASP A 60 15.69 -5.92 21.08
CA ASP A 60 15.40 -7.33 20.80
C ASP A 60 14.70 -7.53 19.44
N PHE A 61 14.29 -6.42 18.79
CA PHE A 61 13.59 -6.49 17.52
C PHE A 61 14.53 -6.80 16.36
N GLU A 62 14.36 -7.96 15.77
CA GLU A 62 15.12 -8.43 14.61
C GLU A 62 14.32 -8.27 13.32
N LEU A 63 14.91 -7.59 12.34
CA LEU A 63 14.35 -7.50 11.00
C LEU A 63 14.44 -8.85 10.27
N PHE A 64 13.43 -9.15 9.48
CA PHE A 64 13.55 -10.26 8.52
C PHE A 64 14.63 -9.94 7.47
N PRO A 65 15.35 -10.96 6.96
CA PRO A 65 16.49 -10.75 6.04
C PRO A 65 16.15 -9.94 4.78
N TYR A 66 14.90 -10.00 4.35
CA TYR A 66 14.40 -9.32 3.15
C TYR A 66 13.79 -7.94 3.42
N ALA A 67 13.66 -7.50 4.67
CA ALA A 67 12.91 -6.29 5.01
C ALA A 67 13.50 -5.01 4.39
N LEU A 68 14.80 -4.79 4.57
CA LEU A 68 15.49 -3.60 4.03
C LEU A 68 15.44 -3.55 2.50
N SER A 69 15.71 -4.68 1.84
CA SER A 69 15.68 -4.77 0.37
C SER A 69 14.26 -4.58 -0.17
N SER A 70 13.24 -5.07 0.50
CA SER A 70 11.83 -4.91 0.14
C SER A 70 11.41 -3.45 0.15
N ILE A 71 11.72 -2.72 1.23
CA ILE A 71 11.44 -1.27 1.34
C ILE A 71 12.22 -0.48 0.28
N ALA A 72 13.49 -0.78 0.10
CA ALA A 72 14.33 -0.11 -0.90
C ALA A 72 13.80 -0.33 -2.34
N ARG A 73 13.30 -1.51 -2.67
CA ARG A 73 12.71 -1.82 -3.99
C ARG A 73 11.45 -1.00 -4.25
N LEU A 74 10.53 -0.89 -3.30
CA LEU A 74 9.33 -0.03 -3.44
C LEU A 74 9.73 1.42 -3.72
N LYS A 75 10.68 1.96 -2.95
CA LYS A 75 11.18 3.33 -3.13
C LYS A 75 11.88 3.53 -4.48
N ALA A 76 12.66 2.55 -4.93
CA ALA A 76 13.32 2.59 -6.25
C ALA A 76 12.32 2.62 -7.42
N HIS A 77 11.07 2.15 -7.20
CA HIS A 77 9.96 2.26 -8.15
C HIS A 77 9.12 3.54 -7.98
N GLY A 78 9.61 4.51 -7.19
CA GLY A 78 8.98 5.81 -7.01
C GLY A 78 7.81 5.84 -6.03
N MET A 79 7.61 4.78 -5.25
CA MET A 79 6.54 4.73 -4.25
C MET A 79 6.95 5.45 -2.97
N SER A 80 5.99 6.13 -2.33
CA SER A 80 6.12 6.57 -0.94
C SER A 80 5.88 5.40 0.00
N VAL A 81 6.78 5.15 0.95
CA VAL A 81 6.73 4.00 1.83
C VAL A 81 6.70 4.45 3.29
N PHE A 82 5.58 4.23 3.96
CA PHE A 82 5.32 4.68 5.31
C PHE A 82 5.16 3.52 6.29
N ALA A 83 5.69 3.67 7.50
CA ALA A 83 5.38 2.74 8.59
C ALA A 83 4.01 3.06 9.22
N LEU A 84 3.27 2.01 9.62
CA LEU A 84 1.93 2.15 10.21
C LEU A 84 1.79 1.19 11.41
N SER A 85 1.98 1.69 12.65
CA SER A 85 2.10 0.83 13.83
C SER A 85 1.16 1.18 14.98
N ASN A 86 0.60 0.16 15.63
CA ASN A 86 -0.04 0.25 16.95
C ASN A 86 0.99 -0.11 18.03
N GLN A 87 1.45 0.87 18.82
CA GLN A 87 2.51 0.64 19.79
C GLN A 87 2.10 1.03 21.22
N THR A 88 1.33 0.17 21.87
CA THR A 88 0.77 0.36 23.22
C THR A 88 1.84 0.59 24.30
N HIS A 89 3.06 0.08 24.10
CA HIS A 89 4.15 0.19 25.07
C HIS A 89 4.69 1.62 25.22
N ILE A 90 4.35 2.52 24.29
CA ILE A 90 4.65 3.95 24.44
C ILE A 90 3.77 4.56 25.55
N GLU A 91 2.46 4.30 25.56
CA GLU A 91 1.56 4.79 26.62
C GLU A 91 1.91 4.20 28.00
N LYS A 92 2.39 2.94 28.02
CA LYS A 92 2.83 2.29 29.27
C LYS A 92 4.15 2.82 29.80
N GLY A 93 4.90 3.61 29.03
CA GLY A 93 6.22 4.12 29.39
C GLY A 93 7.38 3.14 29.18
N ASP A 94 7.11 1.97 28.59
CA ASP A 94 8.12 0.93 28.30
C ASP A 94 8.96 1.26 27.05
N MET A 95 8.50 2.23 26.23
CA MET A 95 9.13 2.61 24.96
C MET A 95 9.00 4.11 24.72
N ASN A 96 10.12 4.76 24.36
CA ASN A 96 10.09 6.16 23.96
C ASN A 96 9.56 6.32 22.54
N TYR A 97 8.65 7.27 22.32
CA TYR A 97 8.05 7.53 21.01
C TYR A 97 9.08 7.89 19.94
N TYR A 98 10.01 8.80 20.27
CA TYR A 98 11.01 9.26 19.30
C TYR A 98 12.05 8.20 18.96
N ASP A 99 12.42 7.37 19.92
CA ASP A 99 13.33 6.25 19.68
C ASP A 99 12.68 5.23 18.74
N PHE A 100 11.39 4.93 18.98
CA PHE A 100 10.61 4.05 18.11
C PHE A 100 10.46 4.65 16.69
N PHE A 101 10.06 5.91 16.58
CA PHE A 101 9.95 6.62 15.31
C PHE A 101 11.29 6.59 14.54
N ASN A 102 12.39 6.98 15.20
CA ASN A 102 13.72 6.99 14.59
C ASN A 102 14.19 5.59 14.17
N SER A 103 13.79 4.54 14.88
CA SER A 103 14.08 3.17 14.48
C SER A 103 13.45 2.82 13.13
N LEU A 104 12.23 3.25 12.88
CA LEU A 104 11.52 3.06 11.60
C LEU A 104 12.16 3.86 10.47
N ILE A 105 12.53 5.12 10.73
CA ILE A 105 13.23 5.93 9.70
C ILE A 105 14.58 5.30 9.32
N ARG A 106 15.33 4.73 10.28
CA ARG A 106 16.58 4.01 10.00
C ARG A 106 16.40 2.75 9.16
N VAL A 107 15.24 2.11 9.21
CA VAL A 107 14.88 0.97 8.33
C VAL A 107 14.68 1.41 6.89
N GLY A 108 14.42 2.70 6.64
CA GLY A 108 14.27 3.27 5.29
C GLY A 108 12.88 3.80 4.96
N PHE A 109 11.96 3.82 5.91
CA PHE A 109 10.65 4.46 5.72
C PHE A 109 10.79 5.97 5.48
N ASP A 110 9.91 6.54 4.66
CA ASP A 110 9.86 7.97 4.41
C ASP A 110 9.26 8.73 5.61
N ASP A 111 8.34 8.08 6.32
CA ASP A 111 7.74 8.57 7.55
C ASP A 111 7.10 7.41 8.34
N ALA A 112 6.63 7.69 9.56
CA ALA A 112 5.96 6.70 10.40
C ALA A 112 4.72 7.29 11.10
N PHE A 113 3.60 6.59 10.98
CA PHE A 113 2.34 6.90 11.65
C PHE A 113 2.12 5.89 12.77
N ILE A 114 2.19 6.36 14.00
CA ILE A 114 2.25 5.51 15.20
C ILE A 114 1.09 5.85 16.13
N CYS A 115 0.29 4.86 16.47
CA CYS A 115 -0.66 4.96 17.57
C CYS A 115 0.03 4.53 18.87
N PRO A 116 0.26 5.44 19.81
CA PRO A 116 0.92 5.08 21.08
C PRO A 116 -0.05 4.48 22.11
N HIS A 117 -1.37 4.55 21.87
CA HIS A 117 -2.39 4.29 22.86
C HIS A 117 -2.71 2.81 23.01
N SER A 118 -3.14 2.45 24.22
CA SER A 118 -3.75 1.15 24.53
C SER A 118 -5.16 1.02 23.93
N GLU A 119 -5.68 -0.19 23.93
CA GLU A 119 -7.06 -0.45 23.48
C GLU A 119 -8.11 0.24 24.36
N GLN A 120 -7.84 0.32 25.66
CA GLN A 120 -8.71 0.93 26.66
C GLN A 120 -8.89 2.43 26.45
N THR A 121 -7.88 3.13 25.91
CA THR A 121 -7.93 4.56 25.57
C THR A 121 -8.97 4.86 24.49
N ASN A 122 -9.39 3.87 23.71
CA ASN A 122 -10.39 3.99 22.64
C ASN A 122 -10.14 5.19 21.68
N CYS A 123 -8.88 5.51 21.40
CA CYS A 123 -8.49 6.61 20.52
C CYS A 123 -8.95 6.38 19.07
N ASN A 124 -8.93 7.43 18.25
CA ASN A 124 -9.28 7.33 16.83
C ASN A 124 -8.11 6.85 15.95
N CYS A 125 -6.86 6.87 16.46
CA CYS A 125 -5.69 6.52 15.67
C CYS A 125 -5.36 5.02 15.66
N ARG A 126 -5.81 4.22 16.65
CA ARG A 126 -5.49 2.79 16.71
C ARG A 126 -6.15 2.02 15.56
N LYS A 127 -5.33 1.31 14.75
CA LYS A 127 -5.82 0.38 13.73
C LYS A 127 -6.79 -0.63 14.36
N PRO A 128 -7.95 -0.92 13.76
CA PRO A 128 -8.38 -0.64 12.37
C PRO A 128 -9.11 0.71 12.17
N LYS A 129 -9.07 1.65 13.12
CA LYS A 129 -9.65 2.98 12.93
C LYS A 129 -8.76 3.82 12.01
N LYS A 130 -9.38 4.75 11.25
CA LYS A 130 -8.74 5.47 10.14
C LYS A 130 -7.77 6.58 10.55
N GLY A 131 -7.68 6.92 11.84
CA GLY A 131 -6.99 8.14 12.30
C GLY A 131 -5.51 8.24 11.91
N LEU A 132 -4.76 7.12 11.75
CA LEU A 132 -3.39 7.18 11.24
C LEU A 132 -3.35 7.52 9.74
N ILE A 133 -4.28 7.02 8.94
CA ILE A 133 -4.40 7.37 7.51
C ILE A 133 -4.83 8.84 7.37
N GLU A 134 -5.73 9.32 8.22
CA GLU A 134 -6.11 10.73 8.27
C GLU A 134 -4.93 11.65 8.67
N GLN A 135 -4.03 11.17 9.53
CA GLN A 135 -2.78 11.86 9.83
C GLN A 135 -1.86 11.92 8.61
N ALA A 136 -1.74 10.81 7.88
CA ALA A 136 -0.97 10.76 6.66
C ALA A 136 -1.52 11.72 5.59
N HIS A 137 -2.83 11.78 5.38
CA HIS A 137 -3.48 12.71 4.45
C HIS A 137 -3.25 14.19 4.79
N ARG A 138 -3.07 14.54 6.06
CA ARG A 138 -2.74 15.93 6.45
C ARG A 138 -1.31 16.34 6.07
N LYS A 139 -0.44 15.36 5.84
CA LYS A 139 1.00 15.60 5.57
C LYS A 139 1.40 15.28 4.14
N TYR A 140 0.73 14.33 3.51
CA TYR A 140 1.06 13.82 2.18
C TYR A 140 -0.17 13.79 1.28
N ASN A 141 0.05 14.07 0.00
CA ASN A 141 -1.00 13.96 -1.02
C ASN A 141 -0.93 12.56 -1.68
N PHE A 142 -1.93 11.71 -1.43
CA PHE A 142 -2.08 10.39 -2.05
C PHE A 142 -3.56 10.03 -2.18
N GLN A 143 -3.88 9.06 -3.03
CA GLN A 143 -5.24 8.54 -3.20
C GLN A 143 -5.34 7.17 -2.55
N ASN A 144 -6.43 6.91 -1.83
CA ASN A 144 -6.65 5.62 -1.16
C ASN A 144 -6.68 4.46 -2.15
N GLU A 145 -7.30 4.66 -3.31
CA GLU A 145 -7.43 3.67 -4.38
C GLU A 145 -6.07 3.29 -5.00
N GLN A 146 -5.07 4.17 -4.87
CA GLN A 146 -3.68 3.97 -5.30
C GLN A 146 -2.75 3.65 -4.13
N SER A 147 -3.30 3.24 -3.00
CA SER A 147 -2.55 2.96 -1.78
C SER A 147 -2.75 1.53 -1.29
N ILE A 148 -1.74 1.01 -0.64
CA ILE A 148 -1.68 -0.37 -0.14
C ILE A 148 -1.40 -0.34 1.35
N ILE A 149 -2.03 -1.24 2.10
CA ILE A 149 -1.63 -1.56 3.48
C ILE A 149 -1.13 -3.01 3.50
N ILE A 150 0.11 -3.20 3.98
CA ILE A 150 0.72 -4.52 4.18
C ILE A 150 0.86 -4.76 5.68
N GLY A 151 0.35 -5.88 6.17
CA GLY A 151 0.42 -6.23 7.59
C GLY A 151 0.12 -7.69 7.86
N ASP A 152 0.43 -8.14 9.09
CA ASP A 152 0.27 -9.53 9.53
C ASP A 152 -1.09 -9.83 10.15
N ARG A 153 -1.91 -8.79 10.45
CA ARG A 153 -3.17 -8.95 11.17
C ARG A 153 -4.39 -8.56 10.35
N PHE A 154 -5.32 -9.50 10.23
CA PHE A 154 -6.62 -9.22 9.64
C PHE A 154 -7.42 -8.22 10.47
N SER A 155 -7.42 -8.36 11.81
CA SER A 155 -8.22 -7.54 12.73
C SER A 155 -7.80 -6.08 12.78
N SER A 156 -6.59 -5.74 12.40
CA SER A 156 -6.08 -4.37 12.43
C SER A 156 -5.71 -3.85 11.04
N ASP A 157 -4.77 -4.49 10.36
CA ASP A 157 -4.18 -3.97 9.13
C ASP A 157 -5.10 -4.13 7.92
N ILE A 158 -5.59 -5.36 7.72
CA ILE A 158 -6.46 -5.67 6.60
C ILE A 158 -7.84 -5.01 6.78
N GLN A 159 -8.35 -5.01 8.01
CA GLN A 159 -9.60 -4.28 8.31
C GLN A 159 -9.44 -2.78 8.11
N LEU A 160 -8.27 -2.18 8.42
CA LEU A 160 -8.01 -0.78 8.12
C LEU A 160 -7.96 -0.53 6.61
N ALA A 161 -7.30 -1.39 5.85
CA ALA A 161 -7.27 -1.29 4.38
C ALA A 161 -8.70 -1.27 3.80
N GLN A 162 -9.57 -2.17 4.26
CA GLN A 162 -10.98 -2.20 3.87
C GLN A 162 -11.72 -0.92 4.27
N ASN A 163 -11.54 -0.47 5.52
CA ASN A 163 -12.18 0.75 6.02
C ASN A 163 -11.77 1.98 5.22
N CYS A 164 -10.55 2.00 4.66
CA CYS A 164 -10.01 3.08 3.85
C CYS A 164 -10.17 2.88 2.33
N GLN A 165 -10.75 1.77 1.87
CA GLN A 165 -10.88 1.42 0.44
C GLN A 165 -9.51 1.28 -0.27
N MET A 166 -8.50 0.81 0.47
CA MET A 166 -7.15 0.51 -0.01
C MET A 166 -7.01 -0.99 -0.34
N LEU A 167 -5.98 -1.36 -1.11
CA LEU A 167 -5.57 -2.75 -1.23
C LEU A 167 -4.97 -3.22 0.10
N GLY A 168 -5.48 -4.31 0.66
CA GLY A 168 -4.90 -4.99 1.82
C GLY A 168 -4.07 -6.19 1.41
N ILE A 169 -2.79 -6.24 1.78
CA ILE A 169 -1.94 -7.41 1.58
C ILE A 169 -1.58 -7.99 2.95
N HIS A 170 -2.16 -9.14 3.25
CA HIS A 170 -1.85 -9.91 4.46
C HIS A 170 -0.59 -10.73 4.24
N VAL A 171 0.36 -10.65 5.20
CA VAL A 171 1.56 -11.48 5.24
C VAL A 171 1.46 -12.52 6.37
N ALA A 172 1.83 -13.76 6.09
CA ALA A 172 1.68 -14.89 7.02
C ALA A 172 2.89 -15.06 7.96
N THR A 173 3.59 -13.96 8.28
CA THR A 173 4.85 -13.99 9.07
C THR A 173 4.68 -13.64 10.54
N GLY A 174 3.53 -13.11 10.93
CA GLY A 174 3.30 -12.66 12.31
C GLY A 174 2.26 -13.50 13.04
N LYS A 175 1.31 -12.81 13.67
CA LYS A 175 0.31 -13.47 14.52
C LYS A 175 -0.77 -14.15 13.68
N PHE A 176 -0.93 -15.46 13.87
CA PHE A 176 -2.00 -16.21 13.24
C PHE A 176 -3.37 -15.89 13.88
N GLU A 177 -4.34 -15.50 13.06
CA GLU A 177 -5.72 -15.18 13.44
C GLU A 177 -6.71 -16.11 12.71
N PRO A 178 -6.92 -17.36 13.21
CA PRO A 178 -7.68 -18.42 12.51
C PRO A 178 -9.13 -18.03 12.19
N GLN A 179 -9.78 -17.25 13.04
CA GLN A 179 -11.17 -16.80 12.85
C GLN A 179 -11.38 -15.99 11.56
N TYR A 180 -10.37 -15.25 11.13
CA TYR A 180 -10.45 -14.44 9.92
C TYR A 180 -10.20 -15.24 8.63
N PHE A 181 -9.49 -16.36 8.73
CA PHE A 181 -9.29 -17.28 7.60
C PHE A 181 -10.59 -18.00 7.22
N ILE A 182 -11.40 -18.42 8.21
CA ILE A 182 -12.67 -19.11 7.99
C ILE A 182 -13.69 -18.16 7.35
N ASP A 183 -13.82 -16.94 7.86
CA ASP A 183 -14.78 -15.95 7.36
C ASP A 183 -14.43 -15.44 5.95
N ASN A 184 -13.15 -15.35 5.62
CA ASN A 184 -12.70 -14.82 4.32
C ASN A 184 -12.76 -15.84 3.17
N GLN A 185 -12.78 -17.16 3.44
CA GLN A 185 -13.02 -18.17 2.40
C GLN A 185 -14.45 -18.10 1.82
N ASN A 186 -15.41 -17.59 2.60
CA ASN A 186 -16.81 -17.47 2.21
C ASN A 186 -17.21 -16.11 1.62
N GLN A 187 -16.34 -15.11 1.71
CA GLN A 187 -16.58 -13.78 1.14
C GLN A 187 -15.42 -13.44 0.20
N GLN A 188 -15.65 -13.44 -1.10
CA GLN A 188 -14.75 -12.79 -2.08
C GLN A 188 -14.70 -11.27 -1.76
N LYS A 189 -13.96 -10.89 -0.72
CA LYS A 189 -13.74 -9.48 -0.40
C LYS A 189 -12.80 -8.94 -1.47
N LYS A 190 -13.33 -8.09 -2.36
CA LYS A 190 -12.56 -7.30 -3.31
C LYS A 190 -11.43 -6.58 -2.55
N ASN A 191 -10.23 -6.61 -3.10
CA ASN A 191 -9.03 -5.91 -2.65
C ASN A 191 -8.32 -6.49 -1.39
N ILE A 192 -8.32 -7.81 -1.20
CA ILE A 192 -7.47 -8.47 -0.19
C ILE A 192 -6.67 -9.60 -0.84
N ILE A 193 -5.39 -9.63 -0.51
CA ILE A 193 -4.45 -10.66 -0.97
C ILE A 193 -3.71 -11.20 0.25
N THR A 194 -3.48 -12.51 0.28
CA THR A 194 -2.63 -13.16 1.29
C THR A 194 -1.40 -13.73 0.61
N VAL A 195 -0.23 -13.41 1.17
CA VAL A 195 1.08 -13.88 0.70
C VAL A 195 1.92 -14.39 1.86
N GLN A 196 3.04 -15.05 1.57
CA GLN A 196 3.87 -15.65 2.60
C GLN A 196 4.56 -14.62 3.50
N ASN A 197 5.11 -13.55 2.91
CA ASN A 197 5.95 -12.57 3.60
C ASN A 197 5.99 -11.23 2.84
N LEU A 198 6.69 -10.24 3.40
CA LEU A 198 6.85 -8.92 2.81
C LEU A 198 7.50 -8.96 1.42
N GLU A 199 8.49 -9.83 1.20
CA GLU A 199 9.14 -9.96 -0.12
C GLU A 199 8.13 -10.39 -1.19
N SER A 200 7.29 -11.38 -0.88
CA SER A 200 6.21 -11.82 -1.76
C SER A 200 5.17 -10.73 -1.99
N ALA A 201 4.86 -9.92 -0.97
CA ALA A 201 3.98 -8.76 -1.10
C ALA A 201 4.56 -7.72 -2.08
N VAL A 202 5.85 -7.39 -1.92
CA VAL A 202 6.54 -6.44 -2.81
C VAL A 202 6.64 -6.98 -4.24
N ASN A 203 6.92 -8.26 -4.43
CA ASN A 203 6.90 -8.89 -5.76
C ASN A 203 5.53 -8.74 -6.43
N TYR A 204 4.44 -8.98 -5.68
CA TYR A 204 3.09 -8.77 -6.18
C TYR A 204 2.85 -7.31 -6.59
N VAL A 205 3.18 -6.35 -5.72
CA VAL A 205 2.97 -4.90 -5.95
C VAL A 205 3.72 -4.42 -7.19
N LEU A 206 4.95 -4.88 -7.40
CA LEU A 206 5.81 -4.44 -8.52
C LEU A 206 5.52 -5.16 -9.85
N SER A 207 4.67 -6.20 -9.82
CA SER A 207 4.28 -6.97 -11.02
C SER A 207 2.92 -6.57 -11.58
N ASN A 208 2.15 -5.75 -10.87
CA ASN A 208 0.81 -5.30 -11.22
C ASN A 208 0.72 -3.78 -11.27
#